data_3cab6b48feb53639972d88df0af434df
#
_entry.id   3cab6b48feb53639972d88df0af434df
#
_cell.length_a   1.000
_cell.length_b   1.000
_cell.length_c   1.000
_cell.angle_alpha   90.00
_cell.angle_beta   90.00
_cell.angle_gamma   90.00
#
_symmetry.space_group_name_H-M   'P 1'
#
loop_
_entity.id
_entity.type
_entity.pdbx_description
1 polymer ?
#
loop_
_entity_poly.entity_id
_entity_poly.type
_entity_poly.pdbx_seq_one_letter_code
_entity_poly.pdbx_strand_id
1 'polypeptide(L)'
;MTPGFDVALALRRIAMGFWHDFAPIVGAGFVLVTLPQVALMLAGTGSGATVVATLGGLLRVLFVVIVSFGAGERLAGRPLDARAFVPAGFAASPRAIGAAMLLGAGGVTALAALLVADLAAGPAAPVVRIAIGVTAFAAAALVAPAVPLALATHATPVGALLTAVRLTRGRRGGIAAVLGVMALTLGPPGLIVAAMVYGPGASAAQVAATNAASGVLSPGVWLVALVDLLRWGMAAVVPAVVFAGLPEG
;
A
#
# COMPACT_ATOMS: atom_id res chain seq x y z
N MET A 1 29.55 -16.17 3.60
CA MET A 1 28.54 -15.77 2.62
C MET A 1 27.26 -15.48 3.36
N THR A 2 26.83 -14.23 3.45
CA THR A 2 25.54 -13.87 4.04
C THR A 2 24.43 -14.50 3.18
N PRO A 3 23.50 -15.28 3.77
CA PRO A 3 22.40 -15.87 3.01
C PRO A 3 21.64 -14.75 2.30
N GLY A 4 21.42 -14.92 0.99
CA GLY A 4 20.66 -13.99 0.19
C GLY A 4 19.21 -13.87 0.70
N PHE A 5 18.52 -12.79 0.34
CA PHE A 5 17.09 -12.64 0.63
C PHE A 5 16.29 -13.65 -0.19
N ASP A 6 15.58 -14.56 0.49
CA ASP A 6 14.77 -15.59 -0.17
C ASP A 6 13.41 -15.03 -0.64
N VAL A 7 13.34 -14.75 -1.95
CA VAL A 7 12.17 -14.18 -2.60
C VAL A 7 10.98 -15.15 -2.56
N ALA A 8 11.20 -16.45 -2.80
CA ALA A 8 10.12 -17.43 -2.84
C ALA A 8 9.49 -17.60 -1.46
N LEU A 9 10.33 -17.70 -0.42
CA LEU A 9 9.87 -17.76 0.97
C LEU A 9 9.09 -16.50 1.35
N ALA A 10 9.58 -15.31 0.96
CA ALA A 10 8.90 -14.04 1.24
C ALA A 10 7.51 -14.00 0.57
N LEU A 11 7.40 -14.33 -0.70
CA LEU A 11 6.11 -14.38 -1.43
C LEU A 11 5.14 -15.37 -0.78
N ARG A 12 5.63 -16.57 -0.41
CA ARG A 12 4.82 -17.54 0.31
C ARG A 12 4.33 -17.00 1.66
N ARG A 13 5.20 -16.34 2.43
CA ARG A 13 4.83 -15.71 3.71
C ARG A 13 3.79 -14.60 3.55
N ILE A 14 3.89 -13.78 2.50
CA ILE A 14 2.89 -12.76 2.19
C ILE A 14 1.54 -13.40 1.92
N ALA A 15 1.48 -14.39 1.04
CA ALA A 15 0.23 -15.08 0.71
C ALA A 15 -0.36 -15.77 1.95
N MET A 16 0.44 -16.53 2.69
CA MET A 16 -0.02 -17.22 3.91
C MET A 16 -0.46 -16.23 4.99
N GLY A 17 0.29 -15.16 5.24
CA GLY A 17 -0.05 -14.12 6.21
C GLY A 17 -1.38 -13.45 5.88
N PHE A 18 -1.60 -13.09 4.62
CA PHE A 18 -2.86 -12.53 4.15
C PHE A 18 -4.04 -13.50 4.37
N TRP A 19 -3.89 -14.77 3.98
CA TRP A 19 -4.99 -15.75 4.10
C TRP A 19 -5.29 -16.14 5.54
N HIS A 20 -4.28 -16.25 6.41
CA HIS A 20 -4.50 -16.55 7.83
C HIS A 20 -5.21 -15.42 8.57
N ASP A 21 -4.88 -14.16 8.24
CA ASP A 21 -5.49 -12.98 8.86
C ASP A 21 -6.56 -12.36 7.95
N PHE A 22 -7.12 -13.12 7.00
CA PHE A 22 -8.06 -12.62 6.01
C PHE A 22 -9.25 -11.89 6.63
N ALA A 23 -9.92 -12.50 7.61
CA ALA A 23 -11.10 -11.92 8.22
C ALA A 23 -10.84 -10.57 8.91
N PRO A 24 -9.84 -10.41 9.81
CA PRO A 24 -9.53 -9.12 10.40
C PRO A 24 -8.98 -8.10 9.40
N ILE A 25 -8.21 -8.53 8.39
CA ILE A 25 -7.71 -7.64 7.32
C ILE A 25 -8.88 -7.11 6.49
N VAL A 26 -9.81 -7.97 6.07
CA VAL A 26 -10.99 -7.56 5.29
C VAL A 26 -11.92 -6.69 6.12
N GLY A 27 -12.16 -7.03 7.38
CA GLY A 27 -12.98 -6.23 8.29
C GLY A 27 -12.43 -4.82 8.51
N ALA A 28 -11.15 -4.71 8.85
CA ALA A 28 -10.47 -3.41 9.00
C ALA A 28 -10.43 -2.65 7.67
N GLY A 29 -10.10 -3.33 6.58
CA GLY A 29 -9.99 -2.73 5.27
C GLY A 29 -11.32 -2.28 4.70
N PHE A 30 -12.43 -2.96 5.02
CA PHE A 30 -13.76 -2.49 4.64
C PHE A 30 -14.04 -1.11 5.20
N VAL A 31 -13.72 -0.87 6.48
CA VAL A 31 -13.94 0.42 7.15
C VAL A 31 -12.89 1.47 6.72
N LEU A 32 -11.61 1.08 6.66
CA LEU A 32 -10.50 2.03 6.49
C LEU A 32 -10.10 2.26 5.03
N VAL A 33 -10.47 1.36 4.11
CA VAL A 33 -10.13 1.44 2.68
C VAL A 33 -11.38 1.53 1.82
N THR A 34 -12.32 0.56 1.95
CA THR A 34 -13.46 0.45 1.05
C THR A 34 -14.44 1.60 1.22
N LEU A 35 -14.88 1.90 2.44
CA LEU A 35 -15.86 2.97 2.67
C LEU A 35 -15.32 4.35 2.25
N PRO A 36 -14.08 4.76 2.59
CA PRO A 36 -13.50 6.00 2.09
C PRO A 36 -13.36 6.03 0.56
N GLN A 37 -13.03 4.89 -0.05
CA GLN A 37 -12.93 4.78 -1.52
C GLN A 37 -14.29 4.99 -2.20
N VAL A 38 -15.34 4.34 -1.69
CA VAL A 38 -16.71 4.53 -2.19
C VAL A 38 -17.15 5.98 -1.99
N ALA A 39 -16.89 6.57 -0.81
CA ALA A 39 -17.19 7.98 -0.55
C ALA A 39 -16.46 8.91 -1.54
N LEU A 40 -15.20 8.64 -1.84
CA LEU A 40 -14.43 9.41 -2.83
C LEU A 40 -15.01 9.28 -4.25
N MET A 41 -15.38 8.06 -4.66
CA MET A 41 -16.01 7.84 -5.96
C MET A 41 -17.33 8.58 -6.12
N LEU A 42 -18.07 8.80 -5.02
CA LEU A 42 -19.36 9.49 -5.01
C LEU A 42 -19.23 11.01 -4.79
N ALA A 43 -18.15 11.48 -4.20
CA ALA A 43 -17.92 12.89 -3.91
C ALA A 43 -17.74 13.76 -5.18
N GLY A 44 -17.52 13.14 -6.34
CA GLY A 44 -17.30 13.84 -7.61
C GLY A 44 -16.01 14.65 -7.63
N THR A 45 -16.10 15.92 -8.05
CA THR A 45 -14.96 16.86 -8.13
C THR A 45 -15.24 18.08 -7.25
N GLY A 46 -14.18 18.67 -6.68
CA GLY A 46 -14.28 19.87 -5.86
C GLY A 46 -13.68 19.73 -4.46
N SER A 47 -13.93 20.71 -3.59
CA SER A 47 -13.37 20.76 -2.23
C SER A 47 -13.78 19.57 -1.36
N GLY A 48 -15.02 19.10 -1.49
CA GLY A 48 -15.50 17.91 -0.79
C GLY A 48 -14.72 16.65 -1.16
N ALA A 49 -14.45 16.43 -2.45
CA ALA A 49 -13.65 15.32 -2.92
C ALA A 49 -12.21 15.37 -2.37
N THR A 50 -11.60 16.57 -2.29
CA THR A 50 -10.27 16.74 -1.70
C THR A 50 -10.23 16.35 -0.23
N VAL A 51 -11.23 16.75 0.55
CA VAL A 51 -11.33 16.36 1.97
C VAL A 51 -11.47 14.84 2.11
N VAL A 52 -12.37 14.22 1.34
CA VAL A 52 -12.58 12.76 1.36
C VAL A 52 -11.32 12.02 0.93
N ALA A 53 -10.61 12.50 -0.11
CA ALA A 53 -9.36 11.91 -0.58
C ALA A 53 -8.27 11.97 0.50
N THR A 54 -8.13 13.11 1.18
CA THR A 54 -7.16 13.30 2.26
C THR A 54 -7.44 12.37 3.44
N LEU A 55 -8.68 12.35 3.92
CA LEU A 55 -9.10 11.46 5.01
C LEU A 55 -8.94 9.98 4.61
N GLY A 56 -9.34 9.61 3.40
CA GLY A 56 -9.15 8.26 2.87
C GLY A 56 -7.68 7.86 2.80
N GLY A 57 -6.80 8.79 2.43
CA GLY A 57 -5.36 8.57 2.45
C GLY A 57 -4.81 8.28 3.84
N LEU A 58 -5.22 9.08 4.85
CA LEU A 58 -4.85 8.88 6.25
C LEU A 58 -5.35 7.54 6.80
N LEU A 59 -6.59 7.17 6.48
CA LEU A 59 -7.18 5.89 6.89
C LEU A 59 -6.45 4.69 6.25
N ARG A 60 -6.00 4.80 5.00
CA ARG A 60 -5.15 3.79 4.35
C ARG A 60 -3.78 3.67 5.02
N VAL A 61 -3.16 4.78 5.40
CA VAL A 61 -1.91 4.76 6.18
C VAL A 61 -2.12 4.00 7.50
N LEU A 62 -3.19 4.30 8.22
CA LEU A 62 -3.55 3.60 9.45
C LEU A 62 -3.79 2.10 9.20
N PHE A 63 -4.50 1.75 8.13
CA PHE A 63 -4.72 0.36 7.73
C PHE A 63 -3.41 -0.39 7.49
N VAL A 64 -2.47 0.21 6.74
CA VAL A 64 -1.15 -0.40 6.52
C VAL A 64 -0.40 -0.65 7.82
N VAL A 65 -0.45 0.28 8.77
CA VAL A 65 0.19 0.12 10.08
C VAL A 65 -0.44 -1.01 10.87
N ILE A 66 -1.78 -1.07 10.95
CA ILE A 66 -2.52 -2.12 11.67
C ILE A 66 -2.19 -3.51 11.10
N VAL A 67 -2.25 -3.66 9.78
CA VAL A 67 -1.98 -4.93 9.12
C VAL A 67 -0.50 -5.33 9.24
N SER A 68 0.43 -4.37 9.07
CA SER A 68 1.86 -4.64 9.26
C SER A 68 2.18 -5.06 10.69
N PHE A 69 1.51 -4.49 11.70
CA PHE A 69 1.64 -4.92 13.09
C PHE A 69 1.16 -6.36 13.28
N GLY A 70 -0.08 -6.68 12.89
CA GLY A 70 -0.63 -8.03 13.02
C GLY A 70 0.20 -9.10 12.30
N ALA A 71 0.63 -8.80 11.06
CA ALA A 71 1.53 -9.67 10.32
C ALA A 71 2.89 -9.84 11.01
N GLY A 72 3.44 -8.79 11.61
CA GLY A 72 4.68 -8.82 12.40
C GLY A 72 4.56 -9.71 13.63
N GLU A 73 3.48 -9.58 14.41
CA GLU A 73 3.21 -10.44 15.58
C GLU A 73 3.09 -11.92 15.18
N ARG A 74 2.40 -12.21 14.07
CA ARG A 74 2.31 -13.57 13.54
C ARG A 74 3.68 -14.13 13.16
N LEU A 75 4.50 -13.36 12.46
CA LEU A 75 5.85 -13.78 12.05
C LEU A 75 6.80 -13.96 13.25
N ALA A 76 6.53 -13.26 14.35
CA ALA A 76 7.21 -13.43 15.64
C ALA A 76 6.67 -14.63 16.47
N GLY A 77 5.75 -15.41 15.92
CA GLY A 77 5.16 -16.57 16.62
C GLY A 77 4.09 -16.20 17.66
N ARG A 78 3.59 -14.97 17.65
CA ARG A 78 2.55 -14.45 18.55
C ARG A 78 1.30 -14.03 17.78
N PRO A 79 0.60 -14.95 17.09
CA PRO A 79 -0.56 -14.58 16.28
C PRO A 79 -1.66 -13.96 17.14
N LEU A 80 -2.21 -12.85 16.67
CA LEU A 80 -3.35 -12.20 17.32
C LEU A 80 -4.64 -12.90 16.88
N ASP A 81 -5.60 -13.01 17.80
CA ASP A 81 -6.94 -13.41 17.42
C ASP A 81 -7.65 -12.29 16.61
N ALA A 82 -8.72 -12.64 15.90
CA ALA A 82 -9.40 -11.71 15.02
C ALA A 82 -9.99 -10.50 15.77
N ARG A 83 -10.35 -10.66 17.05
CA ARG A 83 -10.93 -9.58 17.86
C ARG A 83 -9.86 -8.62 18.39
N ALA A 84 -8.68 -9.15 18.70
CA ALA A 84 -7.55 -8.36 19.18
C ALA A 84 -6.79 -7.66 18.06
N PHE A 85 -6.85 -8.15 16.82
CA PHE A 85 -6.05 -7.68 15.68
C PHE A 85 -6.15 -6.18 15.44
N VAL A 86 -7.37 -5.65 15.30
CA VAL A 86 -7.59 -4.22 15.04
C VAL A 86 -7.28 -3.36 16.26
N PRO A 87 -7.80 -3.66 17.47
CA PRO A 87 -7.47 -2.88 18.66
C PRO A 87 -5.98 -2.83 18.99
N ALA A 88 -5.27 -3.96 18.89
CA ALA A 88 -3.83 -4.01 19.16
C ALA A 88 -3.03 -3.21 18.11
N GLY A 89 -3.35 -3.36 16.83
CA GLY A 89 -2.73 -2.60 15.76
C GLY A 89 -2.99 -1.10 15.88
N PHE A 90 -4.21 -0.71 16.27
CA PHE A 90 -4.55 0.68 16.53
C PHE A 90 -3.76 1.24 17.72
N ALA A 91 -3.65 0.51 18.82
CA ALA A 91 -2.86 0.90 19.99
C ALA A 91 -1.35 1.05 19.67
N ALA A 92 -0.84 0.23 18.73
CA ALA A 92 0.55 0.32 18.28
C ALA A 92 0.78 1.46 17.25
N SER A 93 -0.26 1.93 16.56
CA SER A 93 -0.15 2.86 15.43
C SER A 93 0.59 4.17 15.71
N PRO A 94 0.49 4.82 16.90
CA PRO A 94 1.23 6.06 17.16
C PRO A 94 2.74 5.93 16.96
N ARG A 95 3.29 4.72 17.11
CA ARG A 95 4.73 4.46 16.94
C ARG A 95 5.18 4.49 15.48
N ALA A 96 4.32 4.09 14.56
CA ALA A 96 4.68 3.90 13.16
C ALA A 96 3.96 4.84 12.18
N ILE A 97 2.91 5.54 12.63
CA ILE A 97 2.10 6.39 11.75
C ILE A 97 2.96 7.47 11.06
N GLY A 98 3.91 8.04 11.77
CA GLY A 98 4.83 9.04 11.20
C GLY A 98 5.71 8.46 10.08
N ALA A 99 6.25 7.24 10.26
CA ALA A 99 7.02 6.56 9.22
C ALA A 99 6.13 6.23 8.00
N ALA A 100 4.92 5.73 8.24
CA ALA A 100 3.96 5.41 7.20
C ALA A 100 3.47 6.67 6.45
N MET A 101 3.28 7.80 7.15
CA MET A 101 2.96 9.09 6.52
C MET A 101 4.09 9.61 5.64
N LEU A 102 5.35 9.50 6.07
CA LEU A 102 6.49 9.88 5.25
C LEU A 102 6.59 9.02 3.97
N LEU A 103 6.32 7.73 4.07
CA LEU A 103 6.24 6.84 2.91
C LEU A 103 5.08 7.23 1.98
N GLY A 104 3.92 7.52 2.55
CA GLY A 104 2.75 8.01 1.80
C GLY A 104 3.04 9.33 1.08
N ALA A 105 3.68 10.28 1.75
CA ALA A 105 4.09 11.55 1.16
C ALA A 105 5.07 11.34 -0.01
N GLY A 106 6.05 10.42 0.14
CA GLY A 106 6.94 10.03 -0.95
C GLY A 106 6.18 9.47 -2.17
N GLY A 107 5.17 8.64 -1.93
CA GLY A 107 4.30 8.11 -2.99
C GLY A 107 3.49 9.22 -3.70
N VAL A 108 2.93 10.16 -2.94
CA VAL A 108 2.21 11.32 -3.49
C VAL A 108 3.15 12.20 -4.31
N THR A 109 4.37 12.43 -3.83
CA THR A 109 5.39 13.20 -4.58
C THR A 109 5.75 12.53 -5.90
N ALA A 110 5.93 11.20 -5.90
CA ALA A 110 6.19 10.44 -7.13
C ALA A 110 5.03 10.53 -8.12
N LEU A 111 3.78 10.43 -7.63
CA LEU A 111 2.58 10.58 -8.46
C LEU A 111 2.48 12.00 -9.03
N ALA A 112 2.71 13.03 -8.23
CA ALA A 112 2.72 14.43 -8.70
C ALA A 112 3.80 14.66 -9.77
N ALA A 113 5.00 14.07 -9.59
CA ALA A 113 6.06 14.13 -10.58
C ALA A 113 5.67 13.46 -11.91
N LEU A 114 4.95 12.32 -11.85
CA LEU A 114 4.41 11.67 -13.06
C LEU A 114 3.40 12.56 -13.79
N LEU A 115 2.49 13.19 -13.06
CA LEU A 115 1.51 14.12 -13.66
C LEU A 115 2.17 15.34 -14.31
N VAL A 116 3.19 15.90 -13.64
CA VAL A 116 3.96 17.03 -14.21
C VAL A 116 4.72 16.58 -15.45
N ALA A 117 5.29 15.38 -15.44
CA ALA A 117 5.98 14.83 -16.61
C ALA A 117 5.04 14.68 -17.81
N ASP A 118 3.79 14.31 -17.60
CA ASP A 118 2.78 14.20 -18.65
C ASP A 118 2.45 15.54 -19.28
N LEU A 119 2.45 16.60 -18.48
CA LEU A 119 2.12 17.95 -18.94
C LEU A 119 3.30 18.67 -19.61
N ALA A 120 4.54 18.40 -19.15
CA ALA A 120 5.70 19.21 -19.51
C ALA A 120 6.66 18.51 -20.50
N ALA A 121 6.72 17.19 -20.55
CA ALA A 121 7.80 16.48 -21.25
C ALA A 121 7.51 16.19 -22.73
N GLY A 122 6.30 16.46 -23.24
CA GLY A 122 5.97 16.23 -24.66
C GLY A 122 6.38 14.83 -25.16
N PRO A 123 7.17 14.71 -26.23
CA PRO A 123 7.60 13.41 -26.79
C PRO A 123 8.48 12.60 -25.84
N ALA A 124 9.15 13.23 -24.89
CA ALA A 124 10.00 12.56 -23.90
C ALA A 124 9.21 12.00 -22.69
N ALA A 125 7.90 12.28 -22.59
CA ALA A 125 7.07 11.87 -21.46
C ALA A 125 7.19 10.36 -21.11
N PRO A 126 7.20 9.40 -22.05
CA PRO A 126 7.34 7.99 -21.72
C PRO A 126 8.65 7.67 -21.00
N VAL A 127 9.76 8.25 -21.45
CA VAL A 127 11.10 8.03 -20.84
C VAL A 127 11.13 8.60 -19.43
N VAL A 128 10.60 9.83 -19.26
CA VAL A 128 10.54 10.50 -17.95
C VAL A 128 9.66 9.70 -16.98
N ARG A 129 8.49 9.19 -17.41
CA ARG A 129 7.63 8.33 -16.59
C ARG A 129 8.35 7.07 -16.12
N ILE A 130 9.04 6.38 -17.03
CA ILE A 130 9.82 5.19 -16.68
C ILE A 130 10.89 5.53 -15.66
N ALA A 131 11.63 6.61 -15.85
CA ALA A 131 12.67 7.05 -14.91
C ALA A 131 12.10 7.35 -13.51
N ILE A 132 10.99 8.09 -13.43
CA ILE A 132 10.30 8.37 -12.16
C ILE A 132 9.79 7.08 -11.53
N GLY A 133 9.15 6.20 -12.30
CA GLY A 133 8.63 4.93 -11.82
C GLY A 133 9.73 4.03 -11.25
N VAL A 134 10.85 3.89 -11.96
CA VAL A 134 12.01 3.11 -11.50
C VAL A 134 12.61 3.71 -10.22
N THR A 135 12.74 5.03 -10.15
CA THR A 135 13.27 5.71 -8.97
C THR A 135 12.36 5.53 -7.76
N ALA A 136 11.05 5.72 -7.93
CA ALA A 136 10.06 5.52 -6.87
C ALA A 136 10.04 4.07 -6.39
N PHE A 137 10.10 3.11 -7.31
CA PHE A 137 10.17 1.69 -7.00
C PHE A 137 11.45 1.32 -6.24
N ALA A 138 12.61 1.82 -6.68
CA ALA A 138 13.87 1.62 -5.98
C ALA A 138 13.83 2.23 -4.57
N ALA A 139 13.30 3.44 -4.42
CA ALA A 139 13.10 4.06 -3.11
C ALA A 139 12.18 3.23 -2.21
N ALA A 140 11.06 2.73 -2.73
CA ALA A 140 10.15 1.86 -1.98
C ALA A 140 10.84 0.58 -1.47
N ALA A 141 11.71 -0.03 -2.29
CA ALA A 141 12.48 -1.21 -1.89
C ALA A 141 13.45 -0.92 -0.73
N LEU A 142 14.01 0.29 -0.65
CA LEU A 142 14.90 0.70 0.42
C LEU A 142 14.21 0.91 1.75
N VAL A 143 12.98 1.42 1.72
CA VAL A 143 12.25 1.87 2.91
C VAL A 143 11.10 0.93 3.30
N ALA A 144 10.86 -0.15 2.56
CA ALA A 144 9.80 -1.12 2.82
C ALA A 144 9.72 -1.56 4.30
N PRO A 145 10.83 -1.87 5.01
CA PRO A 145 10.75 -2.32 6.40
C PRO A 145 10.63 -1.18 7.43
N ALA A 146 10.48 0.10 7.01
CA ALA A 146 10.48 1.23 7.95
C ALA A 146 9.30 1.22 8.93
N VAL A 147 8.09 0.81 8.46
CA VAL A 147 6.90 0.72 9.31
C VAL A 147 7.06 -0.34 10.40
N PRO A 148 7.35 -1.62 10.08
CA PRO A 148 7.57 -2.64 11.12
C PRO A 148 8.77 -2.32 12.00
N LEU A 149 9.81 -1.68 11.48
CA LEU A 149 10.95 -1.24 12.27
C LEU A 149 10.53 -0.19 13.32
N ALA A 150 9.74 0.80 12.94
CA ALA A 150 9.21 1.80 13.87
C ALA A 150 8.31 1.16 14.95
N LEU A 151 7.54 0.13 14.59
CA LEU A 151 6.73 -0.66 15.53
C LEU A 151 7.59 -1.43 16.54
N ALA A 152 8.69 -2.04 16.08
CA ALA A 152 9.55 -2.90 16.89
C ALA A 152 10.52 -2.12 17.80
N THR A 153 11.09 -1.00 17.31
CA THR A 153 12.23 -0.32 17.97
C THR A 153 11.87 1.01 18.63
N HIS A 154 10.64 1.47 18.55
CA HIS A 154 10.22 2.80 19.01
C HIS A 154 11.05 3.95 18.40
N ALA A 155 11.66 3.72 17.24
CA ALA A 155 12.48 4.73 16.55
C ALA A 155 11.62 5.92 16.08
N THR A 156 12.25 7.08 15.98
CA THR A 156 11.62 8.23 15.32
C THR A 156 11.30 7.89 13.86
N PRO A 157 10.30 8.51 13.23
CA PRO A 157 9.95 8.25 11.83
C PRO A 157 11.14 8.32 10.88
N VAL A 158 11.97 9.35 11.00
CA VAL A 158 13.18 9.52 10.20
C VAL A 158 14.25 8.48 10.56
N GLY A 159 14.40 8.18 11.85
CA GLY A 159 15.32 7.13 12.33
C GLY A 159 14.96 5.76 11.76
N ALA A 160 13.67 5.42 11.72
CA ALA A 160 13.18 4.17 11.13
C ALA A 160 13.50 4.09 9.62
N LEU A 161 13.30 5.18 8.87
CA LEU A 161 13.65 5.25 7.44
C LEU A 161 15.15 5.06 7.21
N LEU A 162 15.99 5.79 7.94
CA LEU A 162 17.46 5.70 7.81
C LEU A 162 17.97 4.30 8.17
N THR A 163 17.41 3.70 9.21
CA THR A 163 17.76 2.34 9.62
C THR A 163 17.28 1.31 8.59
N ALA A 164 16.08 1.47 8.03
CA ALA A 164 15.58 0.63 6.95
C ALA A 164 16.52 0.63 5.75
N VAL A 165 16.98 1.81 5.31
CA VAL A 165 17.95 1.95 4.21
C VAL A 165 19.27 1.22 4.51
N ARG A 166 19.72 1.22 5.75
CA ARG A 166 20.96 0.50 6.17
C ARG A 166 20.73 -1.00 6.18
N LEU A 167 19.64 -1.48 6.78
CA LEU A 167 19.32 -2.91 6.88
C LEU A 167 19.05 -3.57 5.52
N THR A 168 18.51 -2.84 4.57
CA THR A 168 18.28 -3.36 3.21
C THR A 168 19.53 -3.44 2.35
N ARG A 169 20.68 -2.89 2.83
CA ARG A 169 21.94 -2.93 2.10
C ARG A 169 22.36 -4.38 1.83
N GLY A 170 22.69 -4.69 0.57
CA GLY A 170 23.06 -6.06 0.13
C GLY A 170 21.88 -6.97 -0.20
N ARG A 171 20.62 -6.58 0.12
CA ARG A 171 19.40 -7.38 -0.15
C ARG A 171 18.38 -6.68 -1.05
N ARG A 172 18.74 -5.51 -1.55
CA ARG A 172 17.85 -4.64 -2.36
C ARG A 172 17.26 -5.33 -3.57
N GLY A 173 18.06 -6.16 -4.27
CA GLY A 173 17.62 -6.92 -5.43
C GLY A 173 16.49 -7.91 -5.08
N GLY A 174 16.63 -8.66 -3.99
CA GLY A 174 15.59 -9.59 -3.54
C GLY A 174 14.32 -8.87 -3.08
N ILE A 175 14.46 -7.76 -2.34
CA ILE A 175 13.31 -6.93 -1.92
C ILE A 175 12.62 -6.33 -3.13
N ALA A 176 13.37 -5.77 -4.07
CA ALA A 176 12.82 -5.25 -5.33
C ALA A 176 12.11 -6.33 -6.14
N ALA A 177 12.65 -7.55 -6.19
CA ALA A 177 11.99 -8.67 -6.86
C ALA A 177 10.64 -9.00 -6.21
N VAL A 178 10.54 -9.05 -4.87
CA VAL A 178 9.26 -9.25 -4.16
C VAL A 178 8.28 -8.14 -4.50
N LEU A 179 8.68 -6.88 -4.39
CA LEU A 179 7.83 -5.74 -4.72
C LEU A 179 7.40 -5.75 -6.20
N GLY A 180 8.30 -6.13 -7.11
CA GLY A 180 8.01 -6.27 -8.54
C GLY A 180 6.97 -7.34 -8.81
N VAL A 181 7.12 -8.53 -8.23
CA VAL A 181 6.13 -9.60 -8.34
C VAL A 181 4.79 -9.15 -7.77
N MET A 182 4.79 -8.51 -6.59
CA MET A 182 3.56 -7.98 -6.00
C MET A 182 2.90 -6.92 -6.87
N ALA A 183 3.66 -6.01 -7.46
CA ALA A 183 3.13 -5.00 -8.37
C ALA A 183 2.51 -5.63 -9.63
N LEU A 184 3.18 -6.63 -10.22
CA LEU A 184 2.69 -7.37 -11.38
C LEU A 184 1.47 -8.25 -11.07
N THR A 185 1.37 -8.75 -9.85
CA THR A 185 0.24 -9.60 -9.42
C THR A 185 -0.98 -8.77 -9.02
N LEU A 186 -0.76 -7.67 -8.30
CA LEU A 186 -1.84 -6.85 -7.74
C LEU A 186 -2.28 -5.71 -8.66
N GLY A 187 -1.40 -5.23 -9.55
CA GLY A 187 -1.69 -4.13 -10.46
C GLY A 187 -2.78 -4.47 -11.49
N PRO A 188 -2.56 -5.48 -12.35
CA PRO A 188 -3.47 -5.81 -13.44
C PRO A 188 -4.93 -6.08 -13.03
N PRO A 189 -5.24 -6.84 -11.96
CA PRO A 189 -6.63 -7.07 -11.57
C PRO A 189 -7.42 -5.78 -11.32
N GLY A 190 -6.80 -4.79 -10.70
CA GLY A 190 -7.44 -3.48 -10.48
C GLY A 190 -7.73 -2.73 -11.79
N LEU A 191 -6.77 -2.77 -12.72
CA LEU A 191 -6.92 -2.15 -14.04
C LEU A 191 -7.97 -2.85 -14.88
N ILE A 192 -8.00 -4.19 -14.86
CA ILE A 192 -8.97 -5.00 -15.59
C ILE A 192 -10.38 -4.68 -15.07
N VAL A 193 -10.58 -4.71 -13.75
CA VAL A 193 -11.90 -4.43 -13.16
C VAL A 193 -12.32 -2.99 -13.43
N ALA A 194 -11.43 -2.01 -13.33
CA ALA A 194 -11.73 -0.63 -13.69
C ALA A 194 -12.12 -0.52 -15.18
N ALA A 195 -11.41 -1.18 -16.08
CA ALA A 195 -11.73 -1.21 -17.50
C ALA A 195 -13.07 -1.89 -17.80
N MET A 196 -13.43 -2.94 -17.06
CA MET A 196 -14.74 -3.60 -17.19
C MET A 196 -15.89 -2.71 -16.72
N VAL A 197 -15.68 -1.92 -15.66
CA VAL A 197 -16.73 -1.06 -15.08
C VAL A 197 -16.87 0.27 -15.84
N TYR A 198 -15.76 0.88 -16.21
CA TYR A 198 -15.74 2.25 -16.77
C TYR A 198 -15.40 2.30 -18.26
N GLY A 199 -15.00 1.20 -18.84
CA GLY A 199 -14.46 1.12 -20.19
C GLY A 199 -12.93 1.29 -20.25
N PRO A 200 -12.27 0.70 -21.26
CA PRO A 200 -10.84 0.82 -21.43
C PRO A 200 -10.44 2.28 -21.73
N GLY A 201 -9.44 2.78 -20.98
CA GLY A 201 -8.95 4.15 -21.15
C GLY A 201 -9.89 5.27 -20.66
N ALA A 202 -10.88 4.93 -19.81
CA ALA A 202 -11.78 5.93 -19.25
C ALA A 202 -11.01 7.03 -18.51
N SER A 203 -11.30 8.29 -18.83
CA SER A 203 -10.72 9.45 -18.16
C SER A 203 -11.27 9.60 -16.73
N ALA A 204 -10.57 10.31 -15.87
CA ALA A 204 -11.02 10.60 -14.51
C ALA A 204 -12.41 11.29 -14.51
N ALA A 205 -12.68 12.15 -15.49
CA ALA A 205 -13.97 12.81 -15.64
C ALA A 205 -15.09 11.82 -16.00
N GLN A 206 -14.83 10.87 -16.90
CA GLN A 206 -15.78 9.81 -17.25
C GLN A 206 -16.07 8.90 -16.07
N VAL A 207 -15.04 8.50 -15.30
CA VAL A 207 -15.20 7.71 -14.08
C VAL A 207 -16.06 8.46 -13.07
N ALA A 208 -15.78 9.74 -12.82
CA ALA A 208 -16.56 10.57 -11.91
C ALA A 208 -18.03 10.71 -12.36
N ALA A 209 -18.26 10.97 -13.64
CA ALA A 209 -19.61 11.07 -14.19
C ALA A 209 -20.39 9.76 -14.09
N THR A 210 -19.76 8.62 -14.40
CA THR A 210 -20.37 7.28 -14.26
C THR A 210 -20.75 7.00 -12.82
N ASN A 211 -19.85 7.28 -11.86
CA ASN A 211 -20.12 7.06 -10.44
C ASN A 211 -21.26 7.96 -9.93
N ALA A 212 -21.27 9.24 -10.32
CA ALA A 212 -22.34 10.17 -9.96
C ALA A 212 -23.71 9.73 -10.49
N ALA A 213 -23.75 9.23 -11.73
CA ALA A 213 -24.98 8.72 -12.35
C ALA A 213 -25.45 7.40 -11.72
N SER A 214 -24.53 6.51 -11.35
CA SER A 214 -24.83 5.17 -10.86
C SER A 214 -25.20 5.13 -9.36
N GLY A 215 -24.67 6.06 -8.58
CA GLY A 215 -24.90 6.14 -7.13
C GLY A 215 -24.27 5.01 -6.31
N VAL A 216 -24.54 5.06 -4.99
CA VAL A 216 -23.98 4.12 -4.00
C VAL A 216 -24.40 2.66 -4.20
N LEU A 217 -25.52 2.42 -4.85
CA LEU A 217 -26.01 1.05 -5.08
C LEU A 217 -25.42 0.38 -6.32
N SER A 218 -24.52 1.08 -7.06
CA SER A 218 -23.88 0.53 -8.24
C SER A 218 -22.97 -0.67 -7.89
N PRO A 219 -23.22 -1.87 -8.42
CA PRO A 219 -22.32 -3.01 -8.22
C PRO A 219 -20.89 -2.73 -8.69
N GLY A 220 -20.72 -1.91 -9.74
CA GLY A 220 -19.41 -1.56 -10.28
C GLY A 220 -18.57 -0.76 -9.30
N VAL A 221 -19.15 0.22 -8.60
CA VAL A 221 -18.47 1.01 -7.55
C VAL A 221 -17.95 0.08 -6.45
N TRP A 222 -18.78 -0.83 -5.97
CA TRP A 222 -18.39 -1.78 -4.93
C TRP A 222 -17.35 -2.78 -5.41
N LEU A 223 -17.48 -3.28 -6.64
CA LEU A 223 -16.51 -4.22 -7.21
C LEU A 223 -15.10 -3.60 -7.27
N VAL A 224 -14.98 -2.37 -7.77
CA VAL A 224 -13.69 -1.64 -7.80
C VAL A 224 -13.15 -1.44 -6.39
N ALA A 225 -13.99 -1.02 -5.45
CA ALA A 225 -13.57 -0.76 -4.07
C ALA A 225 -13.15 -2.05 -3.33
N LEU A 226 -13.81 -3.18 -3.57
CA LEU A 226 -13.45 -4.48 -2.99
C LEU A 226 -12.15 -5.03 -3.58
N VAL A 227 -11.94 -4.90 -4.88
CA VAL A 227 -10.64 -5.28 -5.49
C VAL A 227 -9.51 -4.43 -4.94
N ASP A 228 -9.74 -3.14 -4.75
CA ASP A 228 -8.76 -2.25 -4.12
C ASP A 228 -8.47 -2.64 -2.66
N LEU A 229 -9.48 -3.05 -1.90
CA LEU A 229 -9.31 -3.61 -0.56
C LEU A 229 -8.36 -4.82 -0.54
N LEU A 230 -8.58 -5.80 -1.43
CA LEU A 230 -7.75 -7.00 -1.48
C LEU A 230 -6.30 -6.65 -1.85
N ARG A 231 -6.10 -5.73 -2.78
CA ARG A 231 -4.79 -5.22 -3.17
C ARG A 231 -4.07 -4.55 -2.00
N TRP A 232 -4.74 -3.65 -1.30
CA TRP A 232 -4.18 -2.98 -0.13
C TRP A 232 -3.92 -3.95 1.02
N GLY A 233 -4.82 -4.93 1.25
CA GLY A 233 -4.66 -5.96 2.26
C GLY A 233 -3.39 -6.79 2.06
N MET A 234 -3.18 -7.28 0.84
CA MET A 234 -1.95 -8.01 0.51
C MET A 234 -0.71 -7.12 0.58
N ALA A 235 -0.78 -5.90 0.02
CA ALA A 235 0.34 -4.96 0.03
C ALA A 235 0.75 -4.56 1.45
N ALA A 236 -0.19 -4.46 2.38
CA ALA A 236 0.07 -4.08 3.77
C ALA A 236 0.81 -5.17 4.59
N VAL A 237 0.79 -6.42 4.15
CA VAL A 237 1.58 -7.53 4.75
C VAL A 237 3.05 -7.45 4.33
N VAL A 238 3.35 -6.91 3.15
CA VAL A 238 4.71 -6.91 2.56
C VAL A 238 5.77 -6.30 3.48
N PRO A 239 5.57 -5.13 4.11
CA PRO A 239 6.59 -4.53 4.98
C PRO A 239 7.03 -5.45 6.12
N ALA A 240 6.08 -6.12 6.78
CA ALA A 240 6.37 -7.04 7.88
C ALA A 240 7.18 -8.26 7.42
N VAL A 241 6.82 -8.85 6.26
CA VAL A 241 7.54 -10.00 5.70
C VAL A 241 8.96 -9.61 5.25
N VAL A 242 9.11 -8.45 4.62
CA VAL A 242 10.44 -7.93 4.25
C VAL A 242 11.28 -7.72 5.51
N PHE A 243 10.73 -7.12 6.55
CA PHE A 243 11.43 -6.89 7.81
C PHE A 243 11.87 -8.21 8.46
N ALA A 244 10.99 -9.21 8.55
CA ALA A 244 11.29 -10.52 9.10
C ALA A 244 12.34 -11.33 8.29
N GLY A 245 12.57 -10.98 7.03
CA GLY A 245 13.61 -11.55 6.16
C GLY A 245 14.97 -10.86 6.29
N LEU A 246 15.06 -9.78 7.08
CA LEU A 246 16.34 -9.10 7.35
C LEU A 246 17.06 -9.74 8.54
N PRO A 247 18.42 -9.65 8.62
CA PRO A 247 19.15 -10.14 9.77
C PRO A 247 18.78 -9.32 11.00
N GLU A 248 18.70 -10.01 12.12
CA GLU A 248 18.72 -9.34 13.41
C GLU A 248 20.03 -8.56 13.52
N GLY A 249 19.96 -7.23 13.61
CA GLY A 249 21.10 -6.34 13.69
C GLY A 249 21.74 -6.35 15.08
#